data_56dbcffa6f46c2325382009cb734b306
#
_entry.id   56dbcffa6f46c2325382009cb734b306
#
_cell.length_a   1.000
_cell.length_b   1.000
_cell.length_c   1.000
_cell.angle_alpha   90.00
_cell.angle_beta   90.00
_cell.angle_gamma   90.00
#
_symmetry.space_group_name_H-M   'P 1'
#
loop_
_entity.id
_entity.type
_entity.pdbx_description
1 polymer ?
#
loop_
_entity_poly.entity_id
_entity_poly.type
_entity_poly.pdbx_seq_one_letter_code
_entity_poly.pdbx_strand_id
1 'polypeptide(L)'
;LTGDFQKDGKTVYPDFDLGQLKAARGIKYSFFTEHKSEIEHEQLKGFQGVIVLTPKVTSHSLSQSQDLLAVSRFGVGYDSVDVSACTEADVVLCITAGAVDRPVAEATVGWMIALGHRMIIKDKLVRKGLWHQRSEYMGGDLRDRTLGVVGLGGIGSVVIELLKGFGMNQPLVYD
;
A
#
# COMPACT_ATOMS: atom_id res chain seq x y z
N LEU A 1 16.15 -8.29 1.07
CA LEU A 1 14.85 -7.78 1.53
C LEU A 1 14.96 -7.28 2.96
N THR A 2 14.21 -6.23 3.31
CA THR A 2 14.21 -5.70 4.69
C THR A 2 13.63 -6.70 5.70
N GLY A 3 14.04 -6.58 6.97
CA GLY A 3 13.72 -7.57 8.01
C GLY A 3 12.25 -7.70 8.35
N ASP A 4 11.46 -6.64 8.10
CA ASP A 4 10.02 -6.58 8.34
C ASP A 4 9.15 -7.42 7.36
N PHE A 5 9.77 -8.02 6.33
CA PHE A 5 9.10 -9.06 5.54
C PHE A 5 8.97 -10.39 6.30
N GLN A 6 9.66 -10.54 7.43
CA GLN A 6 9.64 -11.76 8.23
C GLN A 6 9.26 -11.46 9.68
N LYS A 7 8.48 -12.38 10.25
CA LYS A 7 8.20 -12.45 11.69
C LYS A 7 8.21 -13.92 12.10
N ASP A 8 8.97 -14.23 13.16
CA ASP A 8 9.10 -15.59 13.69
C ASP A 8 9.50 -16.64 12.62
N GLY A 9 10.40 -16.25 11.69
CA GLY A 9 10.90 -17.10 10.60
C GLY A 9 9.91 -17.33 9.45
N LYS A 10 8.75 -16.67 9.45
CA LYS A 10 7.74 -16.74 8.39
C LYS A 10 7.58 -15.40 7.70
N THR A 11 7.20 -15.42 6.43
CA THR A 11 6.83 -14.19 5.71
C THR A 11 5.57 -13.58 6.29
N VAL A 12 5.56 -12.26 6.47
CA VAL A 12 4.42 -11.50 7.03
C VAL A 12 3.20 -11.57 6.11
N TYR A 13 3.43 -11.59 4.81
CA TYR A 13 2.38 -11.74 3.80
C TYR A 13 2.34 -13.20 3.32
N PRO A 14 1.23 -13.93 3.53
CA PRO A 14 1.13 -15.35 3.11
C PRO A 14 1.37 -15.56 1.61
N ASP A 15 0.89 -14.61 0.79
CA ASP A 15 0.95 -14.66 -0.68
C ASP A 15 2.22 -14.01 -1.24
N PHE A 16 3.21 -13.70 -0.40
CA PHE A 16 4.47 -13.13 -0.85
C PHE A 16 5.31 -14.18 -1.57
N ASP A 17 5.24 -14.15 -2.90
CA ASP A 17 5.94 -15.14 -3.75
C ASP A 17 7.35 -14.67 -4.10
N LEU A 18 8.32 -15.43 -3.65
CA LEU A 18 9.74 -15.30 -4.01
C LEU A 18 10.15 -16.20 -5.18
N GLY A 19 9.20 -16.85 -5.85
CA GLY A 19 9.47 -17.83 -6.90
C GLY A 19 10.32 -17.27 -8.04
N GLN A 20 10.05 -16.02 -8.45
CA GLN A 20 10.84 -15.37 -9.50
C GLN A 20 12.29 -15.13 -9.07
N LEU A 21 12.54 -14.70 -7.84
CA LEU A 21 13.89 -14.52 -7.31
C LEU A 21 14.63 -15.86 -7.18
N LYS A 22 13.92 -16.91 -6.78
CA LYS A 22 14.48 -18.27 -6.67
C LYS A 22 14.83 -18.88 -8.03
N ALA A 23 14.01 -18.60 -9.04
CA ALA A 23 14.20 -19.12 -10.40
C ALA A 23 15.25 -18.36 -11.20
N ALA A 24 15.55 -17.12 -10.85
CA ALA A 24 16.47 -16.26 -11.58
C ALA A 24 17.92 -16.74 -11.39
N ARG A 25 18.58 -17.09 -12.52
CA ARG A 25 19.99 -17.50 -12.51
C ARG A 25 20.88 -16.33 -12.09
N GLY A 26 21.79 -16.57 -11.16
CA GLY A 26 22.76 -15.58 -10.70
C GLY A 26 22.23 -14.62 -9.62
N ILE A 27 20.96 -14.70 -9.23
CA ILE A 27 20.41 -13.92 -8.13
C ILE A 27 20.49 -14.72 -6.84
N LYS A 28 21.12 -14.12 -5.82
CA LYS A 28 21.07 -14.59 -4.44
C LYS A 28 20.28 -13.57 -3.63
N TYR A 29 19.37 -14.03 -2.77
CA TYR A 29 18.62 -13.14 -1.91
C TYR A 29 18.69 -13.58 -0.46
N SER A 30 18.58 -12.61 0.43
CA SER A 30 18.45 -12.83 1.87
C SER A 30 17.56 -11.75 2.48
N PHE A 31 17.10 -12.00 3.68
CA PHE A 31 16.45 -10.99 4.50
C PHE A 31 17.48 -10.36 5.42
N PHE A 32 17.30 -9.08 5.73
CA PHE A 32 18.09 -8.45 6.78
C PHE A 32 17.82 -9.16 8.11
N THR A 33 18.89 -9.40 8.87
CA THR A 33 18.82 -10.09 10.15
C THR A 33 18.16 -9.23 11.24
N GLU A 34 18.22 -7.91 11.07
CA GLU A 34 17.66 -6.93 12.00
C GLU A 34 16.75 -5.96 11.25
N HIS A 35 15.57 -5.71 11.80
CA HIS A 35 14.68 -4.66 11.33
C HIS A 35 15.02 -3.35 12.06
N LYS A 36 15.25 -2.29 11.25
CA LYS A 36 15.43 -0.92 11.73
C LYS A 36 14.39 -0.02 11.04
N SER A 37 14.01 1.06 11.69
CA SER A 37 13.08 2.05 11.11
C SER A 37 13.67 2.84 9.93
N GLU A 38 14.99 2.87 9.86
CA GLU A 38 15.79 3.42 8.76
C GLU A 38 16.88 2.41 8.41
N ILE A 39 17.17 2.23 7.13
CA ILE A 39 18.22 1.32 6.67
C ILE A 39 19.58 1.97 6.92
N GLU A 40 20.42 1.27 7.65
CA GLU A 40 21.83 1.65 7.83
C GLU A 40 22.66 1.22 6.61
N HIS A 41 23.66 2.01 6.27
CA HIS A 41 24.52 1.69 5.11
C HIS A 41 25.22 0.33 5.23
N GLU A 42 25.55 -0.13 6.44
CA GLU A 42 26.12 -1.45 6.68
C GLU A 42 25.18 -2.58 6.24
N GLN A 43 23.86 -2.39 6.34
CA GLN A 43 22.88 -3.38 5.92
C GLN A 43 22.81 -3.53 4.39
N LEU A 44 23.27 -2.53 3.65
CA LEU A 44 23.30 -2.53 2.18
C LEU A 44 24.63 -3.03 1.60
N LYS A 45 25.66 -3.18 2.42
CA LYS A 45 27.02 -3.55 1.99
C LYS A 45 27.03 -4.90 1.25
N GLY A 46 27.53 -4.89 0.01
CA GLY A 46 27.65 -6.08 -0.84
C GLY A 46 26.36 -6.50 -1.53
N PHE A 47 25.27 -5.74 -1.41
CA PHE A 47 24.03 -5.98 -2.13
C PHE A 47 23.86 -5.04 -3.32
N GLN A 48 23.44 -5.59 -4.47
CA GLN A 48 23.15 -4.82 -5.68
C GLN A 48 21.70 -4.33 -5.73
N GLY A 49 20.82 -4.87 -4.92
CA GLY A 49 19.43 -4.44 -4.83
C GLY A 49 18.83 -4.70 -3.46
N VAL A 50 17.90 -3.84 -3.07
CA VAL A 50 17.13 -4.02 -1.84
C VAL A 50 15.63 -3.89 -2.14
N ILE A 51 14.84 -4.82 -1.60
CA ILE A 51 13.37 -4.71 -1.59
C ILE A 51 12.98 -4.20 -0.21
N VAL A 52 12.27 -3.06 -0.18
CA VAL A 52 11.94 -2.32 1.04
C VAL A 52 10.44 -2.36 1.29
N LEU A 53 10.03 -2.71 2.50
CA LEU A 53 8.64 -2.67 2.94
C LEU A 53 8.32 -1.37 3.70
N THR A 54 8.83 -1.19 4.91
CA THR A 54 8.51 -0.02 5.74
C THR A 54 9.70 0.89 6.08
N PRO A 55 10.96 0.40 6.19
CA PRO A 55 12.07 1.25 6.58
C PRO A 55 12.28 2.45 5.66
N LYS A 56 12.82 3.53 6.24
CA LYS A 56 13.28 4.67 5.45
C LYS A 56 14.58 4.34 4.73
N VAL A 57 14.70 4.88 3.51
CA VAL A 57 15.94 4.94 2.73
C VAL A 57 16.30 6.40 2.56
N THR A 58 17.38 6.83 3.17
CA THR A 58 17.82 8.22 3.21
C THR A 58 19.20 8.38 2.58
N SER A 59 19.70 9.61 2.50
CA SER A 59 21.09 9.88 2.12
C SER A 59 22.10 9.16 3.03
N HIS A 60 21.77 9.01 4.34
CA HIS A 60 22.59 8.21 5.27
C HIS A 60 22.62 6.74 4.86
N SER A 61 21.47 6.16 4.54
CA SER A 61 21.38 4.77 4.06
C SER A 61 22.27 4.50 2.84
N LEU A 62 22.34 5.47 1.93
CA LEU A 62 23.04 5.33 0.66
C LEU A 62 24.50 5.79 0.69
N SER A 63 24.96 6.40 1.78
CA SER A 63 26.24 7.11 1.87
C SER A 63 27.51 6.27 1.57
N GLN A 64 27.41 4.94 1.69
CA GLN A 64 28.53 4.01 1.42
C GLN A 64 28.10 2.81 0.55
N SER A 65 27.01 2.94 -0.19
CA SER A 65 26.38 1.86 -0.96
C SER A 65 26.91 1.78 -2.40
N GLN A 66 28.23 1.62 -2.57
CA GLN A 66 28.87 1.61 -3.89
C GLN A 66 28.40 0.50 -4.83
N ASP A 67 27.91 -0.63 -4.28
CA ASP A 67 27.45 -1.78 -5.07
C ASP A 67 25.95 -1.74 -5.34
N LEU A 68 25.19 -0.86 -4.67
CA LEU A 68 23.74 -0.83 -4.78
C LEU A 68 23.30 -0.18 -6.09
N LEU A 69 22.53 -0.87 -6.89
CA LEU A 69 22.00 -0.43 -8.17
C LEU A 69 20.51 -0.07 -8.11
N ALA A 70 19.76 -0.72 -7.22
CA ALA A 70 18.32 -0.54 -7.17
C ALA A 70 17.73 -0.65 -5.75
N VAL A 71 16.78 0.24 -5.47
CA VAL A 71 15.83 0.17 -4.36
C VAL A 71 14.46 -0.13 -4.95
N SER A 72 13.85 -1.25 -4.57
CA SER A 72 12.48 -1.60 -4.97
C SER A 72 11.55 -1.48 -3.78
N ARG A 73 10.65 -0.51 -3.83
CA ARG A 73 9.64 -0.33 -2.79
C ARG A 73 8.49 -1.34 -3.01
N PHE A 74 8.19 -2.15 -2.03
CA PHE A 74 7.05 -3.07 -2.05
C PHE A 74 5.75 -2.29 -1.79
N GLY A 75 5.26 -1.60 -2.81
CA GLY A 75 4.08 -0.75 -2.78
C GLY A 75 4.19 0.44 -3.74
N VAL A 76 3.17 1.28 -3.77
CA VAL A 76 3.08 2.46 -4.66
C VAL A 76 3.60 3.72 -3.98
N GLY A 77 3.28 3.93 -2.70
CA GLY A 77 3.78 5.07 -1.94
C GLY A 77 5.28 4.94 -1.67
N TYR A 78 6.04 6.00 -1.88
CA TYR A 78 7.49 6.02 -1.70
C TYR A 78 7.99 7.14 -0.79
N ASP A 79 7.12 7.70 0.04
CA ASP A 79 7.46 8.78 0.98
C ASP A 79 8.58 8.41 1.97
N SER A 80 8.80 7.10 2.17
CA SER A 80 9.89 6.58 2.99
C SER A 80 11.24 6.53 2.27
N VAL A 81 11.30 6.85 0.96
CA VAL A 81 12.52 6.80 0.16
C VAL A 81 12.89 8.20 -0.32
N ASP A 82 14.09 8.63 0.01
CA ASP A 82 14.67 9.88 -0.48
C ASP A 82 15.09 9.72 -1.95
N VAL A 83 14.23 10.22 -2.85
CA VAL A 83 14.45 10.16 -4.31
C VAL A 83 15.69 10.93 -4.73
N SER A 84 15.95 12.08 -4.11
CA SER A 84 17.12 12.89 -4.41
C SER A 84 18.41 12.15 -4.06
N ALA A 85 18.45 11.54 -2.88
CA ALA A 85 19.57 10.71 -2.45
C ALA A 85 19.79 9.49 -3.36
N CYS A 86 18.70 8.84 -3.84
CA CYS A 86 18.83 7.77 -4.84
C CYS A 86 19.45 8.27 -6.14
N THR A 87 19.03 9.46 -6.63
CA THR A 87 19.56 10.07 -7.84
C THR A 87 21.05 10.42 -7.69
N GLU A 88 21.44 11.01 -6.56
CA GLU A 88 22.83 11.37 -6.26
C GLU A 88 23.75 10.14 -6.14
N ALA A 89 23.19 9.01 -5.71
CA ALA A 89 23.91 7.75 -5.57
C ALA A 89 23.86 6.85 -6.83
N ASP A 90 23.28 7.31 -7.94
CA ASP A 90 23.04 6.53 -9.17
C ASP A 90 22.24 5.22 -8.90
N VAL A 91 21.30 5.25 -7.94
CA VAL A 91 20.46 4.11 -7.55
C VAL A 91 19.06 4.26 -8.13
N VAL A 92 18.59 3.27 -8.86
CA VAL A 92 17.22 3.27 -9.43
C VAL A 92 16.19 2.99 -8.35
N LEU A 93 15.18 3.85 -8.22
CA LEU A 93 14.01 3.58 -7.40
C LEU A 93 12.90 2.95 -8.25
N CYS A 94 12.45 1.77 -7.85
CA CYS A 94 11.30 1.08 -8.45
C CYS A 94 10.14 1.03 -7.46
N ILE A 95 8.91 1.19 -7.97
CA ILE A 95 7.66 1.06 -7.22
C ILE A 95 6.72 0.08 -7.94
N THR A 96 5.69 -0.42 -7.24
CA THR A 96 4.72 -1.36 -7.81
C THR A 96 3.48 -0.62 -8.33
N ALA A 97 3.68 0.33 -9.26
CA ALA A 97 2.58 1.11 -9.84
C ALA A 97 1.49 0.19 -10.43
N GLY A 98 0.22 0.51 -10.17
CA GLY A 98 -0.93 -0.25 -10.64
C GLY A 98 -1.30 -1.49 -9.82
N ALA A 99 -0.37 -2.05 -9.05
CA ALA A 99 -0.60 -3.32 -8.33
C ALA A 99 -1.68 -3.23 -7.24
N VAL A 100 -1.89 -2.05 -6.67
CA VAL A 100 -2.84 -1.85 -5.57
C VAL A 100 -4.07 -1.02 -5.96
N ASP A 101 -4.18 -0.58 -7.20
CA ASP A 101 -5.25 0.33 -7.63
C ASP A 101 -6.63 -0.30 -7.40
N ARG A 102 -6.82 -1.51 -7.88
CA ARG A 102 -8.09 -2.23 -7.74
C ARG A 102 -8.42 -2.60 -6.29
N PRO A 103 -7.55 -3.26 -5.51
CA PRO A 103 -7.89 -3.63 -4.14
C PRO A 103 -8.12 -2.42 -3.23
N VAL A 104 -7.38 -1.33 -3.39
CA VAL A 104 -7.63 -0.10 -2.61
C VAL A 104 -8.93 0.58 -3.02
N ALA A 105 -9.25 0.62 -4.32
CA ALA A 105 -10.51 1.16 -4.80
C ALA A 105 -11.72 0.34 -4.29
N GLU A 106 -11.64 -0.99 -4.29
CA GLU A 106 -12.68 -1.86 -3.72
C GLU A 106 -12.89 -1.63 -2.22
N ALA A 107 -11.80 -1.53 -1.46
CA ALA A 107 -11.88 -1.20 -0.03
C ALA A 107 -12.52 0.19 0.19
N THR A 108 -12.18 1.18 -0.65
CA THR A 108 -12.76 2.53 -0.60
C THR A 108 -14.26 2.49 -0.83
N VAL A 109 -14.72 1.79 -1.87
CA VAL A 109 -16.16 1.60 -2.13
C VAL A 109 -16.84 0.88 -0.97
N GLY A 110 -16.19 -0.16 -0.41
CA GLY A 110 -16.67 -0.86 0.77
C GLY A 110 -16.88 0.07 1.97
N TRP A 111 -15.94 0.98 2.23
CA TRP A 111 -16.08 1.99 3.28
C TRP A 111 -17.17 3.00 2.99
N MET A 112 -17.33 3.44 1.75
CA MET A 112 -18.44 4.35 1.37
C MET A 112 -19.79 3.70 1.68
N ILE A 113 -19.98 2.43 1.32
CA ILE A 113 -21.18 1.67 1.62
C ILE A 113 -21.36 1.50 3.14
N ALA A 114 -20.31 1.08 3.82
CA ALA A 114 -20.36 0.85 5.28
C ALA A 114 -20.73 2.12 6.06
N LEU A 115 -20.19 3.26 5.67
CA LEU A 115 -20.51 4.56 6.26
C LEU A 115 -21.92 5.03 5.89
N GLY A 116 -22.27 4.98 4.60
CA GLY A 116 -23.59 5.40 4.11
C GLY A 116 -24.72 4.62 4.78
N HIS A 117 -24.59 3.33 4.88
CA HIS A 117 -25.57 2.44 5.51
C HIS A 117 -25.41 2.30 7.03
N ARG A 118 -24.43 2.99 7.65
CA ARG A 118 -24.12 2.92 9.09
C ARG A 118 -23.91 1.47 9.58
N MET A 119 -23.23 0.65 8.77
CA MET A 119 -23.10 -0.79 9.02
C MET A 119 -22.41 -1.10 10.34
N ILE A 120 -21.36 -0.38 10.69
CA ILE A 120 -20.57 -0.59 11.92
C ILE A 120 -21.43 -0.40 13.19
N ILE A 121 -22.29 0.62 13.18
CA ILE A 121 -23.18 0.88 14.31
C ILE A 121 -24.25 -0.22 14.40
N LYS A 122 -24.85 -0.58 13.27
CA LYS A 122 -25.87 -1.64 13.20
C LYS A 122 -25.31 -3.00 13.62
N ASP A 123 -24.10 -3.36 13.21
CA ASP A 123 -23.42 -4.57 13.69
C ASP A 123 -23.30 -4.59 15.22
N LYS A 124 -22.86 -3.47 15.82
CA LYS A 124 -22.76 -3.34 17.28
C LYS A 124 -24.12 -3.49 17.97
N LEU A 125 -25.19 -2.94 17.39
CA LEU A 125 -26.56 -3.08 17.96
C LEU A 125 -27.00 -4.54 17.92
N VAL A 126 -26.79 -5.23 16.80
CA VAL A 126 -27.15 -6.65 16.67
C VAL A 126 -26.42 -7.49 17.70
N ARG A 127 -25.10 -7.32 17.82
CA ARG A 127 -24.29 -8.07 18.80
C ARG A 127 -24.68 -7.82 20.26
N LYS A 128 -25.26 -6.65 20.54
CA LYS A 128 -25.76 -6.28 21.89
C LYS A 128 -27.22 -6.65 22.11
N GLY A 129 -27.92 -7.27 21.15
CA GLY A 129 -29.35 -7.57 21.25
C GLY A 129 -30.27 -6.34 21.16
N LEU A 130 -29.75 -5.20 20.70
CA LEU A 130 -30.46 -3.90 20.65
C LEU A 130 -31.09 -3.63 19.28
N TRP A 131 -31.53 -4.66 18.57
CA TRP A 131 -32.14 -4.54 17.25
C TRP A 131 -33.32 -3.54 17.17
N HIS A 132 -34.06 -3.35 18.25
CA HIS A 132 -35.17 -2.41 18.32
C HIS A 132 -34.75 -0.95 18.12
N GLN A 133 -33.47 -0.60 18.35
CA GLN A 133 -32.92 0.76 18.15
C GLN A 133 -32.49 1.03 16.72
N ARG A 134 -32.61 0.07 15.78
CA ARG A 134 -32.11 0.21 14.41
C ARG A 134 -32.64 1.43 13.65
N SER A 135 -33.88 1.87 13.98
CA SER A 135 -34.52 3.02 13.34
C SER A 135 -33.81 4.34 13.61
N GLU A 136 -33.08 4.44 14.72
CA GLU A 136 -32.28 5.64 15.07
C GLU A 136 -31.02 5.75 14.20
N TYR A 137 -30.63 4.65 13.58
CA TYR A 137 -29.41 4.55 12.78
C TYR A 137 -29.69 4.19 11.32
N MET A 138 -30.78 4.73 10.78
CA MET A 138 -31.05 4.56 9.35
C MET A 138 -29.93 5.22 8.53
N GLY A 139 -29.41 4.50 7.56
CA GLY A 139 -28.46 5.02 6.59
C GLY A 139 -29.16 5.52 5.33
N GLY A 140 -28.37 5.92 4.35
CA GLY A 140 -28.82 6.23 3.01
C GLY A 140 -27.95 5.53 1.98
N ASP A 141 -28.51 5.30 0.81
CA ASP A 141 -27.78 4.74 -0.33
C ASP A 141 -26.87 5.79 -1.00
N LEU A 142 -26.14 5.37 -2.01
CA LEU A 142 -25.25 6.23 -2.79
C LEU A 142 -25.96 6.86 -4.00
N ARG A 143 -27.16 6.43 -4.34
CA ARG A 143 -27.94 6.95 -5.46
C ARG A 143 -28.18 8.45 -5.31
N ASP A 144 -28.13 9.16 -6.43
CA ASP A 144 -28.33 10.61 -6.51
C ASP A 144 -27.35 11.46 -5.68
N ARG A 145 -26.29 10.84 -5.13
CA ARG A 145 -25.21 11.54 -4.46
C ARG A 145 -24.11 11.90 -5.43
N THR A 146 -23.38 12.97 -5.15
CA THR A 146 -22.23 13.39 -5.95
C THR A 146 -20.95 12.98 -5.23
N LEU A 147 -20.10 12.25 -5.93
CA LEU A 147 -18.77 11.88 -5.45
C LEU A 147 -17.80 13.04 -5.70
N GLY A 148 -17.11 13.47 -4.66
CA GLY A 148 -15.92 14.31 -4.78
C GLY A 148 -14.67 13.45 -4.77
N VAL A 149 -13.77 13.63 -5.74
CA VAL A 149 -12.49 12.91 -5.86
C VAL A 149 -11.36 13.92 -5.87
N VAL A 150 -10.41 13.75 -4.95
CA VAL A 150 -9.15 14.49 -4.94
C VAL A 150 -8.05 13.49 -5.32
N GLY A 151 -7.46 13.68 -6.50
CA GLY A 151 -6.52 12.74 -7.12
C GLY A 151 -7.19 11.77 -8.10
N LEU A 152 -6.94 11.94 -9.41
CA LEU A 152 -7.48 11.08 -10.48
C LEU A 152 -6.42 10.11 -11.02
N GLY A 153 -5.48 9.68 -10.19
CA GLY A 153 -4.54 8.62 -10.53
C GLY A 153 -5.19 7.24 -10.65
N GLY A 154 -4.39 6.18 -10.61
CA GLY A 154 -4.86 4.79 -10.78
C GLY A 154 -6.02 4.43 -9.84
N ILE A 155 -5.87 4.68 -8.53
CA ILE A 155 -6.90 4.37 -7.53
C ILE A 155 -8.17 5.20 -7.76
N GLY A 156 -8.05 6.53 -7.90
CA GLY A 156 -9.21 7.41 -8.06
C GLY A 156 -10.04 7.07 -9.29
N SER A 157 -9.38 6.78 -10.41
CA SER A 157 -10.02 6.35 -11.65
C SER A 157 -10.79 5.04 -11.48
N VAL A 158 -10.21 4.06 -10.79
CA VAL A 158 -10.88 2.76 -10.54
C VAL A 158 -12.04 2.91 -9.57
N VAL A 159 -11.97 3.80 -8.56
CA VAL A 159 -13.12 4.09 -7.67
C VAL A 159 -14.30 4.62 -8.48
N ILE A 160 -14.06 5.58 -9.39
CA ILE A 160 -15.13 6.12 -10.25
C ILE A 160 -15.71 5.01 -11.13
N GLU A 161 -14.88 4.15 -11.71
CA GLU A 161 -15.30 3.03 -12.54
C GLU A 161 -16.21 2.06 -11.77
N LEU A 162 -15.81 1.67 -10.55
CA LEU A 162 -16.57 0.76 -9.71
C LEU A 162 -17.94 1.32 -9.31
N LEU A 163 -18.05 2.63 -9.19
CA LEU A 163 -19.28 3.29 -8.75
C LEU A 163 -20.29 3.58 -9.89
N LYS A 164 -19.94 3.32 -11.15
CA LYS A 164 -20.84 3.57 -12.30
C LYS A 164 -22.23 2.92 -12.16
N GLY A 165 -22.32 1.76 -11.52
CA GLY A 165 -23.58 1.04 -11.32
C GLY A 165 -24.42 1.51 -10.13
N PHE A 166 -23.95 2.48 -9.34
CA PHE A 166 -24.63 2.91 -8.10
C PHE A 166 -25.68 4.01 -8.30
N GLY A 167 -25.87 4.49 -9.53
CA GLY A 167 -26.84 5.56 -9.82
C GLY A 167 -26.47 6.90 -9.19
N MET A 168 -25.17 7.14 -9.00
CA MET A 168 -24.65 8.43 -8.50
C MET A 168 -24.69 9.49 -9.59
N ASN A 169 -24.65 10.75 -9.20
CA ASN A 169 -24.44 11.88 -10.10
C ASN A 169 -22.99 11.85 -10.66
N GLN A 170 -22.78 12.68 -11.71
CA GLN A 170 -21.44 12.84 -12.26
C GLN A 170 -20.44 13.26 -11.16
N PRO A 171 -19.29 12.58 -11.05
CA PRO A 171 -18.30 12.93 -10.03
C PRO A 171 -17.66 14.29 -10.29
N LEU A 172 -17.30 14.97 -9.22
CA LEU A 172 -16.47 16.18 -9.24
C LEU A 172 -15.03 15.76 -8.93
N VAL A 173 -14.10 16.15 -9.78
CA VAL A 173 -12.70 15.72 -9.70
C VAL A 173 -11.79 16.95 -9.58
N TYR A 174 -10.80 16.85 -8.71
CA TYR A 174 -9.65 17.74 -8.62
C TYR A 174 -8.37 16.90 -8.66
N ASP A 175 -7.42 17.26 -9.59
CA ASP A 175 -6.16 16.55 -9.77
C ASP A 175 -5.03 17.57 -10.01
#